data_c766c7578b55df04557e3cf49df925f9
#
_entry.id   c766c7578b55df04557e3cf49df925f9
#
_cell.length_a   1.000
_cell.length_b   1.000
_cell.length_c   1.000
_cell.angle_alpha   90.00
_cell.angle_beta   90.00
_cell.angle_gamma   90.00
#
_symmetry.space_group_name_H-M   'P 1'
#
loop_
_entity.id
_entity.type
_entity.pdbx_description
1 polymer ?
#
loop_
_entity_poly.entity_id
_entity_poly.type
_entity_poly.pdbx_seq_one_letter_code
_entity_poly.pdbx_strand_id
1 'polypeptide(L)'
;MSGQTPYRQELRERILKAAMSEFFEKGIKAVKMDDIARRLSISKRTVYEIYSNKEELLLEGMKAAEQEFDEHMKDFSEQDNHHAMDILIEFYNCQAHRLSEISPLYFDEVQKYKRVQTYLENKHKKRDEDAYNFIDRGVKEGFFRPDTNYHIVVEVAREAVRFAMTSQLYKEHGLQIVFRNIILLFIRGICTLNGLKMLERIE
;
A
#
# COMPACT_ATOMS: atom_id res chain seq x y z
N MET A 1 -12.66 -24.22 -19.36
CA MET A 1 -12.61 -22.78 -19.04
C MET A 1 -14.05 -22.33 -18.77
N SER A 2 -14.50 -22.36 -17.52
CA SER A 2 -15.86 -21.93 -17.14
C SER A 2 -15.90 -20.40 -17.10
N GLY A 3 -16.49 -19.79 -18.10
CA GLY A 3 -16.72 -18.36 -18.18
C GLY A 3 -17.48 -17.87 -16.93
N GLN A 4 -16.85 -17.06 -16.12
CA GLN A 4 -17.55 -16.34 -15.06
C GLN A 4 -18.55 -15.41 -15.75
N THR A 5 -19.84 -15.52 -15.38
CA THR A 5 -20.84 -14.61 -15.91
C THR A 5 -20.52 -13.19 -15.45
N PRO A 6 -20.80 -12.13 -16.26
CA PRO A 6 -20.57 -10.73 -15.85
C PRO A 6 -21.14 -10.40 -14.46
N TYR A 7 -22.30 -10.93 -14.13
CA TYR A 7 -22.92 -10.81 -12.81
C TYR A 7 -22.05 -11.39 -11.67
N ARG A 8 -21.41 -12.55 -11.91
CA ARG A 8 -20.58 -13.19 -10.87
C ARG A 8 -19.30 -12.40 -10.62
N GLN A 9 -18.74 -11.80 -11.66
CA GLN A 9 -17.59 -10.92 -11.56
C GLN A 9 -17.94 -9.64 -10.77
N GLU A 10 -19.03 -8.98 -11.13
CA GLU A 10 -19.52 -7.80 -10.39
C GLU A 10 -19.79 -8.11 -8.92
N LEU A 11 -20.42 -9.24 -8.64
CA LEU A 11 -20.69 -9.66 -7.26
C LEU A 11 -19.39 -9.95 -6.48
N ARG A 12 -18.39 -10.55 -7.13
CA ARG A 12 -17.06 -10.78 -6.55
C ARG A 12 -16.42 -9.46 -6.11
N GLU A 13 -16.43 -8.45 -6.95
CA GLU A 13 -15.87 -7.12 -6.68
C GLU A 13 -16.62 -6.41 -5.55
N ARG A 14 -17.95 -6.48 -5.53
CA ARG A 14 -18.78 -5.92 -4.45
C ARG A 14 -18.49 -6.55 -3.11
N ILE A 15 -18.34 -7.88 -3.06
CA ILE A 15 -17.97 -8.60 -1.83
C ILE A 15 -16.59 -8.16 -1.36
N LEU A 16 -15.63 -8.08 -2.27
CA LEU A 16 -14.27 -7.68 -1.99
C LEU A 16 -14.20 -6.27 -1.39
N LYS A 17 -14.83 -5.31 -2.05
CA LYS A 17 -14.89 -3.90 -1.62
C LYS A 17 -15.55 -3.75 -0.25
N ALA A 18 -16.68 -4.42 -0.03
CA ALA A 18 -17.38 -4.39 1.25
C ALA A 18 -16.54 -5.00 2.38
N ALA A 19 -15.88 -6.13 2.12
CA ALA A 19 -15.04 -6.81 3.10
C ALA A 19 -13.81 -5.97 3.47
N MET A 20 -13.10 -5.40 2.50
CA MET A 20 -11.92 -4.60 2.76
C MET A 20 -12.26 -3.33 3.55
N SER A 21 -13.37 -2.65 3.24
CA SER A 21 -13.87 -1.52 4.03
C SER A 21 -14.11 -1.90 5.50
N GLU A 22 -14.78 -3.04 5.75
CA GLU A 22 -15.02 -3.53 7.10
C GLU A 22 -13.71 -3.93 7.82
N PHE A 23 -12.78 -4.56 7.11
CA PHE A 23 -11.49 -4.95 7.68
C PHE A 23 -10.67 -3.72 8.08
N PHE A 24 -10.61 -2.71 7.24
CA PHE A 24 -9.88 -1.47 7.52
C PHE A 24 -10.44 -0.74 8.74
N GLU A 25 -11.75 -0.65 8.85
CA GLU A 25 -12.42 0.06 9.93
C GLU A 25 -12.35 -0.70 11.27
N LYS A 26 -12.72 -2.00 11.25
CA LYS A 26 -12.99 -2.79 12.48
C LYS A 26 -11.90 -3.80 12.84
N GLY A 27 -10.89 -3.96 11.97
CA GLY A 27 -9.94 -5.06 12.06
C GLY A 27 -10.48 -6.35 11.43
N ILE A 28 -9.56 -7.27 11.11
CA ILE A 28 -9.90 -8.50 10.37
C ILE A 28 -10.64 -9.50 11.25
N LYS A 29 -10.27 -9.61 12.53
CA LYS A 29 -10.86 -10.60 13.44
C LYS A 29 -12.32 -10.34 13.74
N ALA A 30 -12.68 -9.08 13.96
CA ALA A 30 -14.02 -8.66 14.32
C ALA A 30 -15.05 -8.95 13.20
N VAL A 31 -14.62 -8.88 11.95
CA VAL A 31 -15.51 -9.08 10.79
C VAL A 31 -15.69 -10.56 10.48
N LYS A 32 -16.93 -11.01 10.37
CA LYS A 32 -17.31 -12.38 9.97
C LYS A 32 -17.79 -12.38 8.52
N MET A 33 -17.67 -13.50 7.82
CA MET A 33 -18.21 -13.68 6.47
C MET A 33 -19.73 -13.41 6.42
N ASP A 34 -20.43 -13.71 7.51
CA ASP A 34 -21.85 -13.46 7.66
C ASP A 34 -22.20 -11.96 7.73
N ASP A 35 -21.32 -11.14 8.30
CA ASP A 35 -21.52 -9.69 8.36
C ASP A 35 -21.43 -9.07 6.97
N ILE A 36 -20.49 -9.56 6.16
CA ILE A 36 -20.34 -9.15 4.76
C ILE A 36 -21.59 -9.53 3.95
N ALA A 37 -22.08 -10.76 4.12
CA ALA A 37 -23.31 -11.22 3.47
C ALA A 37 -24.51 -10.33 3.82
N ARG A 38 -24.65 -9.99 5.11
CA ARG A 38 -25.73 -9.13 5.62
C ARG A 38 -25.62 -7.72 5.05
N ARG A 39 -24.42 -7.13 5.04
CA ARG A 39 -24.17 -5.79 4.49
C ARG A 39 -24.58 -5.68 3.01
N LEU A 40 -24.35 -6.73 2.25
CA LEU A 40 -24.68 -6.78 0.81
C LEU A 40 -26.09 -7.30 0.51
N SER A 41 -26.85 -7.69 1.53
CA SER A 41 -28.19 -8.31 1.37
C SER A 41 -28.17 -9.56 0.48
N ILE A 42 -27.09 -10.36 0.60
CA ILE A 42 -26.94 -11.64 -0.11
C ILE A 42 -26.86 -12.81 0.87
N SER A 43 -27.05 -14.05 0.37
CA SER A 43 -26.96 -15.22 1.22
C SER A 43 -25.51 -15.48 1.66
N LYS A 44 -25.33 -16.01 2.88
CA LYS A 44 -24.05 -16.51 3.38
C LYS A 44 -23.45 -17.53 2.40
N ARG A 45 -24.27 -18.43 1.86
CA ARG A 45 -23.86 -19.43 0.87
C ARG A 45 -23.21 -18.77 -0.34
N THR A 46 -23.79 -17.69 -0.87
CA THR A 46 -23.27 -16.94 -2.01
C THR A 46 -21.86 -16.40 -1.74
N VAL A 47 -21.60 -15.86 -0.53
CA VAL A 47 -20.27 -15.39 -0.17
C VAL A 47 -19.25 -16.54 -0.17
N TYR A 48 -19.61 -17.69 0.44
CA TYR A 48 -18.72 -18.84 0.51
C TYR A 48 -18.54 -19.57 -0.82
N GLU A 49 -19.45 -19.44 -1.78
CA GLU A 49 -19.28 -19.94 -3.15
C GLU A 49 -18.28 -19.11 -3.96
N ILE A 50 -18.04 -17.87 -3.56
CA ILE A 50 -17.09 -16.95 -4.23
C ILE A 50 -15.73 -16.92 -3.52
N TYR A 51 -15.73 -16.88 -2.19
CA TYR A 51 -14.54 -16.88 -1.34
C TYR A 51 -14.66 -17.94 -0.26
N SER A 52 -13.80 -18.94 -0.30
CA SER A 52 -13.90 -20.12 0.59
C SER A 52 -13.69 -19.77 2.07
N ASN A 53 -12.95 -18.72 2.36
CA ASN A 53 -12.66 -18.26 3.72
C ASN A 53 -12.20 -16.79 3.75
N LYS A 54 -12.09 -16.26 4.95
CA LYS A 54 -11.71 -14.87 5.20
C LYS A 54 -10.27 -14.54 4.77
N GLU A 55 -9.34 -15.48 4.88
CA GLU A 55 -7.95 -15.28 4.46
C GLU A 55 -7.85 -15.14 2.93
N GLU A 56 -8.60 -15.96 2.18
CA GLU A 56 -8.67 -15.83 0.73
C GLU A 56 -9.24 -14.48 0.32
N LEU A 57 -10.33 -14.07 0.95
CA LEU A 57 -10.97 -12.78 0.71
C LEU A 57 -10.01 -11.61 1.01
N LEU A 58 -9.29 -11.66 2.12
CA LEU A 58 -8.28 -10.69 2.50
C LEU A 58 -7.14 -10.63 1.48
N LEU A 59 -6.62 -11.78 1.07
CA LEU A 59 -5.53 -11.86 0.09
C LEU A 59 -5.94 -11.29 -1.27
N GLU A 60 -7.13 -11.62 -1.75
CA GLU A 60 -7.63 -11.08 -3.02
C GLU A 60 -7.90 -9.57 -2.93
N GLY A 61 -8.38 -9.09 -1.78
CA GLY A 61 -8.53 -7.66 -1.53
C GLY A 61 -7.21 -6.91 -1.54
N MET A 62 -6.18 -7.48 -0.90
CA MET A 62 -4.84 -6.91 -0.94
C MET A 62 -4.25 -6.89 -2.35
N LYS A 63 -4.44 -7.96 -3.13
CA LYS A 63 -3.99 -8.00 -4.53
C LYS A 63 -4.66 -6.94 -5.38
N ALA A 64 -5.98 -6.78 -5.24
CA ALA A 64 -6.73 -5.77 -5.98
C ALA A 64 -6.27 -4.35 -5.64
N ALA A 65 -6.10 -4.03 -4.35
CA ALA A 65 -5.61 -2.73 -3.91
C ALA A 65 -4.17 -2.44 -4.37
N GLU A 66 -3.30 -3.44 -4.37
CA GLU A 66 -1.93 -3.31 -4.86
C GLU A 66 -1.88 -3.16 -6.39
N GLN A 67 -2.76 -3.83 -7.13
CA GLN A 67 -2.87 -3.69 -8.57
C GLN A 67 -3.39 -2.29 -8.96
N GLU A 68 -4.44 -1.81 -8.31
CA GLU A 68 -4.98 -0.48 -8.54
C GLU A 68 -3.93 0.61 -8.26
N PHE A 69 -3.16 0.45 -7.19
CA PHE A 69 -2.05 1.35 -6.88
C PHE A 69 -0.94 1.32 -7.95
N ASP A 70 -0.52 0.13 -8.40
CA ASP A 70 0.52 0.00 -9.43
C ASP A 70 0.06 0.60 -10.77
N GLU A 71 -1.20 0.38 -11.18
CA GLU A 71 -1.79 0.95 -12.39
C GLU A 71 -1.84 2.48 -12.29
N HIS A 72 -2.33 3.02 -11.17
CA HIS A 72 -2.35 4.47 -10.93
C HIS A 72 -0.95 5.09 -11.02
N MET A 73 0.03 4.51 -10.30
CA MET A 73 1.40 5.03 -10.31
C MET A 73 2.08 4.93 -11.67
N LYS A 74 1.78 3.87 -12.42
CA LYS A 74 2.26 3.71 -13.79
C LYS A 74 1.70 4.80 -14.69
N ASP A 75 0.37 4.95 -14.72
CA ASP A 75 -0.30 5.95 -15.56
C ASP A 75 0.16 7.37 -15.21
N PHE A 76 0.35 7.65 -13.92
CA PHE A 76 0.89 8.93 -13.47
C PHE A 76 2.34 9.16 -13.93
N SER A 77 3.18 8.14 -13.83
CA SER A 77 4.62 8.23 -14.18
C SER A 77 4.89 8.35 -15.68
N GLU A 78 3.96 7.89 -16.51
CA GLU A 78 4.06 7.91 -17.97
C GLU A 78 3.61 9.24 -18.59
N GLN A 79 3.08 10.19 -17.79
CA GLN A 79 2.74 11.52 -18.28
C GLN A 79 4.00 12.36 -18.54
N ASP A 80 4.09 12.94 -19.71
CA ASP A 80 5.29 13.64 -20.22
C ASP A 80 5.78 14.81 -19.35
N ASN A 81 4.90 15.41 -18.56
CA ASN A 81 5.17 16.58 -17.71
C ASN A 81 5.50 16.23 -16.25
N HIS A 82 5.53 14.95 -15.87
CA HIS A 82 5.85 14.54 -14.51
C HIS A 82 7.32 14.17 -14.36
N HIS A 83 7.98 14.86 -13.43
CA HIS A 83 9.36 14.59 -13.01
C HIS A 83 9.38 13.54 -11.87
N ALA A 84 10.57 13.04 -11.55
CA ALA A 84 10.76 12.10 -10.45
C ALA A 84 10.19 12.62 -9.11
N MET A 85 10.27 13.94 -8.86
CA MET A 85 9.69 14.52 -7.64
C MET A 85 8.15 14.50 -7.64
N ASP A 86 7.50 14.74 -8.77
CA ASP A 86 6.03 14.67 -8.86
C ASP A 86 5.55 13.23 -8.58
N ILE A 87 6.26 12.24 -9.14
CA ILE A 87 5.99 10.81 -8.91
C ILE A 87 6.19 10.44 -7.43
N LEU A 88 7.25 10.95 -6.80
CA LEU A 88 7.52 10.70 -5.38
C LEU A 88 6.45 11.32 -4.46
N ILE A 89 6.02 12.54 -4.79
CA ILE A 89 4.95 13.24 -4.06
C ILE A 89 3.63 12.48 -4.20
N GLU A 90 3.28 12.04 -5.40
CA GLU A 90 2.08 11.24 -5.64
C GLU A 90 2.12 9.91 -4.88
N PHE A 91 3.25 9.21 -4.94
CA PHE A 91 3.45 8.00 -4.14
C PHE A 91 3.21 8.26 -2.64
N TYR A 92 3.79 9.34 -2.11
CA TYR A 92 3.62 9.71 -0.71
C TYR A 92 2.13 9.99 -0.39
N ASN A 93 1.45 10.78 -1.22
CA ASN A 93 0.05 11.14 -1.02
C ASN A 93 -0.87 9.91 -1.04
N CYS A 94 -0.69 9.01 -1.99
CA CYS A 94 -1.43 7.75 -2.06
C CYS A 94 -1.23 6.89 -0.81
N GLN A 95 0.02 6.77 -0.34
CA GLN A 95 0.30 5.98 0.87
C GLN A 95 -0.24 6.65 2.14
N ALA A 96 -0.12 7.97 2.26
CA ALA A 96 -0.67 8.72 3.38
C ALA A 96 -2.20 8.61 3.45
N HIS A 97 -2.87 8.74 2.31
CA HIS A 97 -4.31 8.54 2.20
C HIS A 97 -4.73 7.13 2.61
N ARG A 98 -4.08 6.11 2.04
CA ARG A 98 -4.35 4.70 2.38
C ARG A 98 -4.20 4.43 3.89
N LEU A 99 -3.16 4.98 4.51
CA LEU A 99 -2.93 4.83 5.94
C LEU A 99 -3.95 5.58 6.79
N SER A 100 -4.62 6.61 6.25
CA SER A 100 -5.69 7.32 6.96
C SER A 100 -6.97 6.50 7.12
N GLU A 101 -7.18 5.55 6.24
CA GLU A 101 -8.38 4.70 6.23
C GLU A 101 -8.22 3.41 7.06
N ILE A 102 -6.97 3.09 7.44
CA ILE A 102 -6.63 1.81 8.09
C ILE A 102 -6.58 1.97 9.61
N SER A 103 -7.38 1.17 10.31
CA SER A 103 -7.31 1.11 11.77
C SER A 103 -6.02 0.42 12.26
N PRO A 104 -5.49 0.79 13.44
CA PRO A 104 -4.37 0.09 14.06
C PRO A 104 -4.62 -1.41 14.27
N LEU A 105 -5.89 -1.80 14.50
CA LEU A 105 -6.29 -3.20 14.65
C LEU A 105 -6.06 -4.02 13.38
N TYR A 106 -6.43 -3.46 12.22
CA TYR A 106 -6.17 -4.10 10.94
C TYR A 106 -4.67 -4.38 10.77
N PHE A 107 -3.84 -3.39 11.08
CA PHE A 107 -2.37 -3.49 10.97
C PHE A 107 -1.79 -4.60 11.85
N ASP A 108 -2.23 -4.69 13.11
CA ASP A 108 -1.81 -5.75 14.03
C ASP A 108 -2.24 -7.15 13.58
N GLU A 109 -3.38 -7.23 12.94
CA GLU A 109 -4.01 -8.50 12.61
C GLU A 109 -3.54 -9.06 11.27
N VAL A 110 -3.30 -8.21 10.26
CA VAL A 110 -2.86 -8.63 8.93
C VAL A 110 -1.53 -9.39 8.97
N GLN A 111 -0.66 -9.09 9.95
CA GLN A 111 0.62 -9.76 10.17
C GLN A 111 0.48 -11.26 10.49
N LYS A 112 -0.71 -11.71 10.90
CA LYS A 112 -0.97 -13.11 11.29
C LYS A 112 -1.38 -14.00 10.12
N TYR A 113 -1.64 -13.40 8.96
CA TYR A 113 -2.07 -14.11 7.75
C TYR A 113 -0.87 -14.41 6.85
N LYS A 114 -0.30 -15.61 6.97
CA LYS A 114 0.95 -15.99 6.30
C LYS A 114 0.91 -15.82 4.78
N ARG A 115 -0.19 -16.19 4.13
CA ARG A 115 -0.35 -16.04 2.67
C ARG A 115 -0.30 -14.58 2.23
N VAL A 116 -0.88 -13.69 3.04
CA VAL A 116 -0.83 -12.24 2.79
C VAL A 116 0.60 -11.72 2.96
N GLN A 117 1.29 -12.13 4.04
CA GLN A 117 2.69 -11.72 4.28
C GLN A 117 3.61 -12.19 3.15
N THR A 118 3.53 -13.45 2.75
CA THR A 118 4.31 -13.97 1.61
C THR A 118 4.05 -13.20 0.32
N TYR A 119 2.79 -12.82 0.05
CA TYR A 119 2.45 -12.00 -1.11
C TYR A 119 3.11 -10.62 -1.04
N LEU A 120 3.01 -9.93 0.11
CA LEU A 120 3.60 -8.61 0.31
C LEU A 120 5.13 -8.64 0.22
N GLU A 121 5.79 -9.64 0.80
CA GLU A 121 7.24 -9.82 0.71
C GLU A 121 7.70 -9.99 -0.74
N ASN A 122 7.01 -10.83 -1.52
CA ASN A 122 7.33 -11.02 -2.94
C ASN A 122 7.09 -9.75 -3.76
N LYS A 123 6.06 -8.98 -3.44
CA LYS A 123 5.74 -7.71 -4.09
C LYS A 123 6.83 -6.67 -3.79
N HIS A 124 7.28 -6.58 -2.55
CA HIS A 124 8.35 -5.65 -2.15
C HIS A 124 9.66 -5.95 -2.89
N LYS A 125 10.05 -7.24 -2.99
CA LYS A 125 11.26 -7.63 -3.74
C LYS A 125 11.22 -7.19 -5.21
N LYS A 126 10.06 -7.33 -5.86
CA LYS A 126 9.89 -6.86 -7.24
C LYS A 126 10.00 -5.34 -7.36
N ARG A 127 9.45 -4.59 -6.43
CA ARG A 127 9.53 -3.12 -6.41
C ARG A 127 10.94 -2.59 -6.17
N ASP A 128 11.84 -3.35 -5.57
CA ASP A 128 13.23 -2.93 -5.36
C ASP A 128 13.96 -2.66 -6.68
N GLU A 129 13.73 -3.46 -7.72
CA GLU A 129 14.32 -3.24 -9.06
C GLU A 129 13.78 -1.96 -9.71
N ASP A 130 12.47 -1.73 -9.61
CA ASP A 130 11.83 -0.52 -10.15
C ASP A 130 12.29 0.75 -9.40
N ALA A 131 12.54 0.63 -8.09
CA ALA A 131 13.01 1.74 -7.26
C ALA A 131 14.39 2.29 -7.71
N TYR A 132 15.32 1.44 -8.14
CA TYR A 132 16.62 1.90 -8.63
C TYR A 132 16.51 2.66 -9.95
N ASN A 133 15.65 2.21 -10.87
CA ASN A 133 15.40 2.95 -12.12
C ASN A 133 14.77 4.31 -11.85
N PHE A 134 13.87 4.39 -10.88
CA PHE A 134 13.26 5.63 -10.44
C PHE A 134 14.31 6.58 -9.80
N ILE A 135 15.17 6.06 -8.93
CA ILE A 135 16.25 6.83 -8.31
C ILE A 135 17.21 7.41 -9.37
N ASP A 136 17.64 6.58 -10.33
CA ASP A 136 18.48 7.01 -11.44
C ASP A 136 17.86 8.16 -12.25
N ARG A 137 16.55 8.09 -12.49
CA ARG A 137 15.80 9.18 -13.11
C ARG A 137 15.89 10.46 -12.28
N GLY A 138 15.63 10.39 -10.99
CA GLY A 138 15.68 11.55 -10.10
C GLY A 138 17.07 12.18 -9.98
N VAL A 139 18.14 11.37 -10.05
CA VAL A 139 19.53 11.86 -10.11
C VAL A 139 19.78 12.57 -11.44
N LYS A 140 19.38 12.00 -12.58
CA LYS A 140 19.53 12.62 -13.92
C LYS A 140 18.76 13.93 -14.05
N GLU A 141 17.57 14.01 -13.45
CA GLU A 141 16.74 15.22 -13.39
C GLU A 141 17.28 16.27 -12.37
N GLY A 142 18.28 15.94 -11.57
CA GLY A 142 18.91 16.84 -10.60
C GLY A 142 18.13 17.04 -9.29
N PHE A 143 17.15 16.21 -9.02
CA PHE A 143 16.37 16.26 -7.78
C PHE A 143 16.96 15.39 -6.67
N PHE A 144 17.65 14.30 -7.02
CA PHE A 144 18.29 13.41 -6.06
C PHE A 144 19.82 13.55 -6.11
N ARG A 145 20.45 13.34 -4.98
CA ARG A 145 21.89 13.53 -4.78
C ARG A 145 22.70 12.43 -5.48
N PRO A 146 23.65 12.76 -6.35
CA PRO A 146 24.48 11.77 -7.07
C PRO A 146 25.54 11.10 -6.19
N ASP A 147 25.85 11.67 -5.02
CA ASP A 147 26.88 11.20 -4.08
C ASP A 147 26.33 10.24 -3.01
N THR A 148 25.10 9.78 -3.17
CA THR A 148 24.40 8.93 -2.18
C THR A 148 24.49 7.45 -2.58
N ASN A 149 24.85 6.59 -1.61
CA ASN A 149 24.73 5.14 -1.80
C ASN A 149 23.28 4.70 -1.54
N TYR A 150 22.49 4.62 -2.58
CA TYR A 150 21.06 4.31 -2.50
C TYR A 150 20.77 2.88 -2.04
N HIS A 151 21.67 1.92 -2.22
CA HIS A 151 21.51 0.57 -1.67
C HIS A 151 21.45 0.61 -0.14
N ILE A 152 22.37 1.36 0.48
CA ILE A 152 22.38 1.54 1.93
C ILE A 152 21.14 2.29 2.40
N VAL A 153 20.75 3.37 1.70
CA VAL A 153 19.58 4.18 2.08
C VAL A 153 18.30 3.35 2.04
N VAL A 154 18.08 2.57 0.98
CA VAL A 154 16.90 1.71 0.84
C VAL A 154 16.87 0.63 1.93
N GLU A 155 17.99 0.01 2.23
CA GLU A 155 18.09 -0.98 3.31
C GLU A 155 17.76 -0.38 4.67
N VAL A 156 18.38 0.75 5.02
CA VAL A 156 18.14 1.44 6.30
C VAL A 156 16.69 1.92 6.40
N ALA A 157 16.12 2.45 5.32
CA ALA A 157 14.72 2.87 5.29
C ALA A 157 13.76 1.70 5.56
N ARG A 158 14.03 0.54 4.95
CA ARG A 158 13.26 -0.70 5.17
C ARG A 158 13.33 -1.13 6.63
N GLU A 159 14.52 -1.13 7.22
CA GLU A 159 14.72 -1.48 8.62
C GLU A 159 14.04 -0.49 9.57
N ALA A 160 14.07 0.82 9.26
CA ALA A 160 13.37 1.83 10.05
C ALA A 160 11.84 1.59 10.06
N VAL A 161 11.26 1.27 8.91
CA VAL A 161 9.83 0.91 8.82
C VAL A 161 9.57 -0.38 9.60
N ARG A 162 10.39 -1.41 9.43
CA ARG A 162 10.26 -2.66 10.16
C ARG A 162 10.33 -2.46 11.67
N PHE A 163 11.29 -1.68 12.14
CA PHE A 163 11.42 -1.33 13.56
C PHE A 163 10.16 -0.61 14.07
N ALA A 164 9.67 0.40 13.37
CA ALA A 164 8.47 1.13 13.76
C ALA A 164 7.25 0.21 13.89
N MET A 165 7.12 -0.79 13.00
CA MET A 165 6.04 -1.76 13.03
C MET A 165 6.20 -2.76 14.18
N THR A 166 7.38 -3.36 14.35
CA THR A 166 7.63 -4.36 15.40
C THR A 166 7.61 -3.77 16.81
N SER A 167 8.10 -2.53 16.97
CA SER A 167 8.04 -1.77 18.22
C SER A 167 6.68 -1.14 18.48
N GLN A 168 5.74 -1.28 17.56
CA GLN A 168 4.37 -0.76 17.66
C GLN A 168 4.30 0.77 17.89
N LEU A 169 5.27 1.55 17.38
CA LEU A 169 5.29 3.01 17.55
C LEU A 169 4.00 3.67 17.08
N TYR A 170 3.31 3.08 16.12
CA TYR A 170 2.02 3.58 15.62
C TYR A 170 0.90 3.52 16.67
N LYS A 171 1.03 2.73 17.73
CA LYS A 171 0.03 2.70 18.82
C LYS A 171 0.13 3.92 19.72
N GLU A 172 1.33 4.45 19.90
CA GLU A 172 1.58 5.64 20.71
C GLU A 172 1.39 6.94 19.91
N HIS A 173 1.92 6.97 18.70
CA HIS A 173 2.01 8.19 17.90
C HIS A 173 1.01 8.27 16.74
N GLY A 174 0.31 7.17 16.43
CA GLY A 174 -0.55 7.08 15.26
C GLY A 174 0.21 6.69 13.99
N LEU A 175 -0.47 5.89 13.13
CA LEU A 175 0.14 5.28 11.95
C LEU A 175 0.63 6.33 10.93
N GLN A 176 -0.18 7.36 10.68
CA GLN A 176 0.15 8.44 9.75
C GLN A 176 1.37 9.25 10.20
N ILE A 177 1.45 9.57 11.50
CA ILE A 177 2.56 10.36 12.04
C ILE A 177 3.87 9.57 11.92
N VAL A 178 3.85 8.29 12.26
CA VAL A 178 5.03 7.41 12.14
C VAL A 178 5.47 7.32 10.68
N PHE A 179 4.54 7.03 9.76
CA PHE A 179 4.82 6.97 8.32
C PHE A 179 5.41 8.27 7.80
N ARG A 180 4.73 9.41 8.05
CA ARG A 180 5.19 10.74 7.60
C ARG A 180 6.62 11.03 8.06
N ASN A 181 6.91 10.84 9.34
CA ASN A 181 8.23 11.16 9.90
C ASN A 181 9.33 10.28 9.31
N ILE A 182 9.11 8.97 9.19
CA ILE A 182 10.11 8.06 8.60
C ILE A 182 10.33 8.42 7.12
N ILE A 183 9.29 8.49 6.33
CA ILE A 183 9.40 8.71 4.88
C ILE A 183 10.00 10.07 4.57
N LEU A 184 9.53 11.15 5.19
CA LEU A 184 10.09 12.48 4.95
C LEU A 184 11.54 12.60 5.40
N LEU A 185 11.97 11.90 6.46
CA LEU A 185 13.37 11.86 6.87
C LEU A 185 14.27 11.33 5.74
N PHE A 186 13.90 10.21 5.14
CA PHE A 186 14.67 9.60 4.06
C PHE A 186 14.60 10.43 2.77
N ILE A 187 13.41 10.89 2.39
CA ILE A 187 13.23 11.73 1.19
C ILE A 187 14.10 12.99 1.28
N ARG A 188 14.04 13.72 2.40
CA ARG A 188 14.86 14.91 2.61
C ARG A 188 16.35 14.60 2.56
N GLY A 189 16.76 13.46 3.08
CA GLY A 189 18.17 13.02 3.08
C GLY A 189 18.75 12.76 1.69
N ILE A 190 17.92 12.30 0.75
CA ILE A 190 18.34 12.01 -0.63
C ILE A 190 18.15 13.17 -1.59
N CYS A 191 17.42 14.21 -1.25
CA CYS A 191 17.12 15.34 -2.12
C CYS A 191 18.29 16.32 -2.23
N THR A 192 18.46 16.92 -3.41
CA THR A 192 19.18 18.16 -3.63
C THR A 192 18.36 19.36 -3.13
N LEU A 193 18.93 20.57 -3.15
CA LEU A 193 18.18 21.79 -2.84
C LEU A 193 16.97 21.99 -3.78
N ASN A 194 17.07 21.57 -5.04
CA ASN A 194 15.95 21.64 -5.98
C ASN A 194 14.85 20.64 -5.59
N GLY A 195 15.25 19.42 -5.23
CA GLY A 195 14.30 18.41 -4.73
C GLY A 195 13.59 18.88 -3.44
N LEU A 196 14.31 19.48 -2.50
CA LEU A 196 13.74 19.99 -1.25
C LEU A 196 12.68 21.07 -1.50
N LYS A 197 12.90 21.99 -2.43
CA LYS A 197 11.90 23.03 -2.81
C LYS A 197 10.59 22.41 -3.36
N MET A 198 10.68 21.28 -4.05
CA MET A 198 9.50 20.57 -4.53
C MET A 198 8.71 19.90 -3.39
N LEU A 199 9.41 19.47 -2.33
CA LEU A 199 8.77 18.83 -1.16
C LEU A 199 7.89 19.78 -0.34
N GLU A 200 8.10 21.11 -0.42
CA GLU A 200 7.23 22.09 0.25
C GLU A 200 5.75 21.96 -0.18
N ARG A 201 5.47 21.24 -1.27
CA ARG A 201 4.09 20.97 -1.73
C ARG A 201 3.38 19.87 -0.92
N ILE A 202 4.12 19.11 -0.09
CA ILE A 202 3.55 18.04 0.77
C ILE A 202 3.21 18.56 2.18
N GLU A 203 3.78 19.68 2.57
CA GLU A 203 3.62 20.29 3.89
C GLU A 203 2.41 21.24 3.95
#